data_28abcc7c81572094130b2041e7a7ff83
#
_entry.id   28abcc7c81572094130b2041e7a7ff83
#
_cell.length_a   1.000
_cell.length_b   1.000
_cell.length_c   1.000
_cell.angle_alpha   90.00
_cell.angle_beta   90.00
_cell.angle_gamma   90.00
#
_symmetry.space_group_name_H-M   'P 1'
#
loop_
_entity.id
_entity.type
_entity.pdbx_description
1 polymer ?
#
loop_
_entity_poly.entity_id
_entity_poly.type
_entity_poly.pdbx_seq_one_letter_code
_entity_poly.pdbx_strand_id
1 'polypeptide(L)'
;MSETAGVTCHSGIEYAQIPGFRPLELDLYRPGGAPCPLPVVVHVHGGGWRRGSRRHPLPALGDGFYQGLAASGIAVAAVDYRLSGEARYPAAVDDVRAAVAWVRSALPGYGVTPGPVVLWGDSAGGHLALLAALTSTGATSTGAGDTEPGDTGPGNTRVDGVIAWFPVTDLTTVGEPADPETREALFLGAPPSLVPDLAREASPITHVHAGAPPVLLMHGDSDALVPPDQSTRFARALRDAGGTATLELVPGASHFWDGAADVPGIVARSVGFVRSLAPAPV
;
A
#
# COMPACT_ATOMS: atom_id res chain seq x y z
N MET A 1 -7.72 8.79 21.84
CA MET A 1 -8.36 9.66 20.82
C MET A 1 -7.82 11.06 20.98
N SER A 2 -7.35 11.67 19.94
CA SER A 2 -7.04 13.10 19.86
C SER A 2 -7.88 13.72 18.73
N GLU A 3 -8.37 14.94 18.92
CA GLU A 3 -9.13 15.66 17.91
C GLU A 3 -8.38 16.96 17.60
N THR A 4 -8.09 17.15 16.33
CA THR A 4 -7.41 18.35 15.85
C THR A 4 -8.12 18.81 14.58
N ALA A 5 -8.64 20.04 14.57
CA ALA A 5 -9.26 20.67 13.39
C ALA A 5 -10.33 19.79 12.66
N GLY A 6 -11.19 19.11 13.41
CA GLY A 6 -12.24 18.27 12.82
C GLY A 6 -11.78 16.89 12.34
N VAL A 7 -10.57 16.45 12.70
CA VAL A 7 -10.05 15.10 12.44
C VAL A 7 -9.93 14.35 13.75
N THR A 8 -10.48 13.14 13.81
CA THR A 8 -10.31 12.23 14.95
C THR A 8 -9.23 11.20 14.61
N CYS A 9 -8.29 11.00 15.55
CA CYS A 9 -7.28 9.96 15.46
C CYS A 9 -7.51 8.89 16.54
N HIS A 10 -7.58 7.62 16.12
CA HIS A 10 -7.56 6.45 16.99
C HIS A 10 -6.24 5.73 16.76
N SER A 11 -5.34 5.77 17.75
CA SER A 11 -4.01 5.17 17.62
C SER A 11 -3.92 3.81 18.30
N GLY A 12 -3.08 2.93 17.75
CA GLY A 12 -2.79 1.63 18.32
C GLY A 12 -3.96 0.66 18.27
N ILE A 13 -4.72 0.70 17.18
CA ILE A 13 -5.78 -0.28 16.94
C ILE A 13 -5.14 -1.56 16.45
N GLU A 14 -5.32 -2.65 17.19
CA GLU A 14 -4.90 -3.98 16.77
C GLU A 14 -5.79 -4.46 15.62
N TYR A 15 -5.20 -4.74 14.47
CA TYR A 15 -5.92 -5.26 13.31
C TYR A 15 -5.65 -6.75 13.06
N ALA A 16 -4.55 -7.29 13.60
CA ALA A 16 -4.25 -8.71 13.56
C ALA A 16 -3.38 -9.14 14.74
N GLN A 17 -3.60 -10.37 15.21
CA GLN A 17 -2.80 -11.01 16.24
C GLN A 17 -2.23 -12.32 15.69
N ILE A 18 -0.92 -12.40 15.60
CA ILE A 18 -0.22 -13.57 15.09
C ILE A 18 0.54 -14.21 16.24
N PRO A 19 0.29 -15.49 16.57
CA PRO A 19 0.98 -16.16 17.68
C PRO A 19 2.50 -16.06 17.56
N GLY A 20 3.15 -15.59 18.64
CA GLY A 20 4.61 -15.43 18.69
C GLY A 20 5.15 -14.10 18.18
N PHE A 21 4.29 -13.21 17.66
CA PHE A 21 4.65 -11.86 17.23
C PHE A 21 3.96 -10.80 18.10
N ARG A 22 4.47 -9.57 18.02
CA ARG A 22 3.76 -8.40 18.54
C ARG A 22 2.41 -8.23 17.84
N PRO A 23 1.42 -7.62 18.49
CA PRO A 23 0.20 -7.22 17.80
C PRO A 23 0.54 -6.35 16.57
N LEU A 24 -0.19 -6.56 15.48
CA LEU A 24 -0.11 -5.70 14.32
C LEU A 24 -1.13 -4.59 14.47
N GLU A 25 -0.64 -3.35 14.46
CA GLU A 25 -1.44 -2.18 14.80
C GLU A 25 -1.56 -1.22 13.62
N LEU A 26 -2.65 -0.47 13.61
CA LEU A 26 -2.86 0.68 12.75
C LEU A 26 -3.26 1.92 13.55
N ASP A 27 -3.03 3.09 12.94
CA ASP A 27 -3.59 4.36 13.41
C ASP A 27 -4.65 4.81 12.40
N LEU A 28 -5.87 5.05 12.88
CA LEU A 28 -7.00 5.46 12.06
C LEU A 28 -7.25 6.96 12.19
N TYR A 29 -7.11 7.69 11.11
CA TYR A 29 -7.46 9.10 10.99
C TYR A 29 -8.77 9.21 10.20
N ARG A 30 -9.79 9.79 10.81
CA ARG A 30 -11.10 9.99 10.16
C ARG A 30 -11.52 11.45 10.15
N PRO A 31 -12.13 11.94 9.07
CA PRO A 31 -12.73 13.26 9.05
C PRO A 31 -13.93 13.33 10.01
N GLY A 32 -14.08 14.47 10.69
CA GLY A 32 -15.28 14.76 11.49
C GLY A 32 -16.42 15.25 10.59
N GLY A 33 -17.62 14.71 10.78
CA GLY A 33 -18.83 15.22 10.12
C GLY A 33 -18.92 15.03 8.61
N ALA A 34 -17.99 14.27 7.98
CA ALA A 34 -18.05 14.01 6.55
C ALA A 34 -19.18 13.03 6.19
N PRO A 35 -19.81 13.19 5.01
CA PRO A 35 -20.83 12.25 4.55
C PRO A 35 -20.23 10.86 4.32
N CYS A 36 -20.97 9.82 4.67
CA CYS A 36 -20.64 8.44 4.35
C CYS A 36 -21.34 7.99 3.06
N PRO A 37 -20.76 7.04 2.29
CA PRO A 37 -19.49 6.35 2.50
C PRO A 37 -18.26 7.21 2.19
N LEU A 38 -17.15 6.96 2.89
CA LEU A 38 -15.88 7.67 2.72
C LEU A 38 -14.89 6.83 1.90
N PRO A 39 -14.09 7.45 0.99
CA PRO A 39 -12.89 6.81 0.49
C PRO A 39 -11.95 6.47 1.65
N VAL A 40 -11.32 5.31 1.59
CA VAL A 40 -10.39 4.85 2.62
C VAL A 40 -9.03 4.57 1.99
N VAL A 41 -7.99 5.16 2.54
CA VAL A 41 -6.60 4.85 2.22
C VAL A 41 -6.03 3.93 3.30
N VAL A 42 -5.53 2.76 2.91
CA VAL A 42 -4.64 1.96 3.74
C VAL A 42 -3.22 2.34 3.35
N HIS A 43 -2.55 3.09 4.22
CA HIS A 43 -1.20 3.56 3.95
C HIS A 43 -0.15 2.58 4.46
N VAL A 44 0.71 2.12 3.56
CA VAL A 44 1.78 1.15 3.81
C VAL A 44 3.12 1.87 3.71
N HIS A 45 3.81 2.02 4.85
CA HIS A 45 5.06 2.77 4.92
C HIS A 45 6.21 2.09 4.17
N GLY A 46 7.17 2.87 3.70
CA GLY A 46 8.43 2.40 3.16
C GLY A 46 9.45 1.99 4.23
N GLY A 47 10.71 1.85 3.81
CA GLY A 47 11.81 1.54 4.73
C GLY A 47 12.56 0.25 4.40
N GLY A 48 12.48 -0.21 3.13
CA GLY A 48 13.19 -1.40 2.64
C GLY A 48 12.78 -2.68 3.38
N TRP A 49 11.52 -2.79 3.75
CA TRP A 49 10.91 -3.90 4.52
C TRP A 49 11.54 -4.14 5.91
N ARG A 50 12.59 -3.43 6.31
CA ARG A 50 13.36 -3.68 7.54
C ARG A 50 13.24 -2.59 8.60
N ARG A 51 12.61 -1.46 8.29
CA ARG A 51 12.39 -0.32 9.19
C ARG A 51 11.15 0.46 8.77
N GLY A 52 10.76 1.42 9.59
CA GLY A 52 9.58 2.25 9.39
C GLY A 52 8.49 1.91 10.38
N SER A 53 7.46 2.69 10.39
CA SER A 53 6.24 2.45 11.14
C SER A 53 5.08 3.31 10.62
N ARG A 54 3.87 2.96 10.99
CA ARG A 54 2.63 3.70 10.72
C ARG A 54 2.66 5.17 11.15
N ARG A 55 3.57 5.53 12.10
CA ARG A 55 3.65 6.86 12.71
C ARG A 55 4.56 7.83 11.97
N HIS A 56 5.35 7.32 11.05
CA HIS A 56 6.37 8.12 10.38
C HIS A 56 6.13 8.09 8.86
N PRO A 57 5.35 9.03 8.32
CA PRO A 57 5.30 9.22 6.88
C PRO A 57 6.67 9.70 6.36
N LEU A 58 6.81 9.74 5.04
CA LEU A 58 8.02 10.27 4.43
C LEU A 58 8.35 11.67 4.99
N PRO A 59 9.62 11.99 5.29
CA PRO A 59 10.01 13.30 5.84
C PRO A 59 9.51 14.49 4.99
N ALA A 60 9.52 14.35 3.67
CA ALA A 60 9.04 15.37 2.75
C ALA A 60 7.54 15.72 2.91
N LEU A 61 6.75 14.87 3.58
CA LEU A 61 5.31 15.07 3.79
C LEU A 61 5.00 15.76 5.13
N GLY A 62 5.94 15.72 6.07
CA GLY A 62 5.77 16.26 7.43
C GLY A 62 4.79 15.46 8.30
N ASP A 63 4.78 15.78 9.60
CA ASP A 63 4.02 15.04 10.62
C ASP A 63 2.50 15.16 10.46
N GLY A 64 2.01 16.14 9.70
CA GLY A 64 0.58 16.39 9.45
C GLY A 64 -0.01 15.65 8.25
N PHE A 65 0.75 14.80 7.57
CA PHE A 65 0.33 14.15 6.32
C PHE A 65 -1.01 13.41 6.44
N TYR A 66 -1.14 12.50 7.39
CA TYR A 66 -2.37 11.71 7.56
C TYR A 66 -3.56 12.56 7.99
N GLN A 67 -3.31 13.56 8.86
CA GLN A 67 -4.33 14.54 9.25
C GLN A 67 -4.79 15.38 8.04
N GLY A 68 -3.87 15.77 7.17
CA GLY A 68 -4.17 16.49 5.93
C GLY A 68 -5.03 15.69 4.98
N LEU A 69 -4.74 14.40 4.80
CA LEU A 69 -5.57 13.49 4.02
C LEU A 69 -6.97 13.34 4.65
N ALA A 70 -7.05 13.16 5.97
CA ALA A 70 -8.33 13.06 6.66
C ALA A 70 -9.13 14.37 6.57
N ALA A 71 -8.51 15.54 6.73
CA ALA A 71 -9.17 16.83 6.54
C ALA A 71 -9.67 17.03 5.10
N SER A 72 -9.09 16.33 4.13
CA SER A 72 -9.55 16.36 2.74
C SER A 72 -10.74 15.41 2.45
N GLY A 73 -11.29 14.75 3.47
CA GLY A 73 -12.44 13.85 3.35
C GLY A 73 -12.10 12.38 3.06
N ILE A 74 -10.87 11.95 3.32
CA ILE A 74 -10.40 10.57 3.13
C ILE A 74 -10.10 9.97 4.50
N ALA A 75 -10.71 8.82 4.84
CA ALA A 75 -10.29 8.08 6.01
C ALA A 75 -8.94 7.40 5.74
N VAL A 76 -8.02 7.44 6.71
CA VAL A 76 -6.68 6.87 6.55
C VAL A 76 -6.41 5.84 7.64
N ALA A 77 -6.09 4.61 7.25
CA ALA A 77 -5.54 3.58 8.11
C ALA A 77 -4.04 3.45 7.81
N ALA A 78 -3.19 4.08 8.62
CA ALA A 78 -1.75 3.91 8.54
C ALA A 78 -1.37 2.63 9.28
N VAL A 79 -0.71 1.67 8.61
CA VAL A 79 -0.51 0.32 9.14
C VAL A 79 0.95 0.01 9.42
N ASP A 80 1.21 -0.73 10.49
CA ASP A 80 2.45 -1.47 10.67
C ASP A 80 2.32 -2.84 10.01
N TYR A 81 3.43 -3.40 9.60
CA TYR A 81 3.55 -4.77 9.13
C TYR A 81 4.81 -5.42 9.73
N ARG A 82 4.93 -6.75 9.67
CA ARG A 82 6.14 -7.45 10.13
C ARG A 82 7.33 -7.10 9.24
N LEU A 83 8.38 -6.60 9.86
CA LEU A 83 9.63 -6.24 9.19
C LEU A 83 10.48 -7.49 8.92
N SER A 84 11.45 -7.41 8.01
CA SER A 84 12.32 -8.53 7.62
C SER A 84 13.12 -9.13 8.80
N GLY A 85 13.35 -8.36 9.86
CA GLY A 85 13.94 -8.85 11.11
C GLY A 85 12.98 -9.67 11.98
N GLU A 86 11.67 -9.55 11.74
CA GLU A 86 10.62 -10.28 12.46
C GLU A 86 10.16 -11.50 11.64
N ALA A 87 9.91 -11.31 10.34
CA ALA A 87 9.47 -12.37 9.43
C ALA A 87 9.87 -12.06 7.98
N ARG A 88 10.08 -13.10 7.20
CA ARG A 88 10.41 -13.02 5.78
C ARG A 88 9.16 -13.01 4.91
N TYR A 89 9.31 -12.77 3.63
CA TYR A 89 8.25 -12.98 2.64
C TYR A 89 7.61 -14.38 2.81
N PRO A 90 6.27 -14.50 2.73
CA PRO A 90 5.28 -13.49 2.33
C PRO A 90 4.66 -12.69 3.50
N ALA A 91 5.16 -12.82 4.72
CA ALA A 91 4.53 -12.34 5.95
C ALA A 91 4.02 -10.88 5.89
N ALA A 92 4.84 -9.94 5.40
CA ALA A 92 4.44 -8.54 5.30
C ALA A 92 3.30 -8.31 4.29
N VAL A 93 3.22 -9.13 3.23
CA VAL A 93 2.11 -9.06 2.25
C VAL A 93 0.81 -9.53 2.89
N ASP A 94 0.87 -10.60 3.67
CA ASP A 94 -0.28 -11.16 4.40
C ASP A 94 -0.79 -10.17 5.46
N ASP A 95 0.13 -9.43 6.12
CA ASP A 95 -0.21 -8.38 7.07
C ASP A 95 -0.97 -7.22 6.38
N VAL A 96 -0.52 -6.79 5.20
CA VAL A 96 -1.23 -5.76 4.42
C VAL A 96 -2.62 -6.23 4.00
N ARG A 97 -2.77 -7.49 3.58
CA ARG A 97 -4.07 -8.09 3.27
C ARG A 97 -4.98 -8.13 4.50
N ALA A 98 -4.44 -8.53 5.66
CA ALA A 98 -5.18 -8.53 6.92
C ALA A 98 -5.68 -7.14 7.30
N ALA A 99 -4.86 -6.09 7.07
CA ALA A 99 -5.25 -4.70 7.29
C ALA A 99 -6.40 -4.28 6.35
N VAL A 100 -6.37 -4.67 5.08
CA VAL A 100 -7.48 -4.41 4.14
C VAL A 100 -8.76 -5.11 4.58
N ALA A 101 -8.68 -6.38 4.99
CA ALA A 101 -9.82 -7.13 5.50
C ALA A 101 -10.41 -6.48 6.76
N TRP A 102 -9.55 -6.02 7.68
CA TRP A 102 -9.95 -5.29 8.88
C TRP A 102 -10.68 -3.98 8.52
N VAL A 103 -10.11 -3.19 7.60
CA VAL A 103 -10.73 -1.94 7.12
C VAL A 103 -12.14 -2.19 6.60
N ARG A 104 -12.34 -3.23 5.80
CA ARG A 104 -13.64 -3.54 5.23
C ARG A 104 -14.67 -4.02 6.26
N SER A 105 -14.24 -4.68 7.33
CA SER A 105 -15.14 -5.26 8.32
C SER A 105 -15.33 -4.42 9.58
N ALA A 106 -14.28 -3.76 10.08
CA ALA A 106 -14.26 -3.15 11.41
C ALA A 106 -14.50 -1.63 11.42
N LEU A 107 -14.22 -0.92 10.31
CA LEU A 107 -14.40 0.55 10.24
C LEU A 107 -15.79 1.07 10.63
N PRO A 108 -16.91 0.36 10.34
CA PRO A 108 -18.23 0.81 10.82
C PRO A 108 -18.29 1.00 12.33
N GLY A 109 -17.56 0.19 13.12
CA GLY A 109 -17.44 0.36 14.58
C GLY A 109 -16.74 1.64 15.01
N TYR A 110 -16.00 2.29 14.10
CA TYR A 110 -15.34 3.58 14.31
C TYR A 110 -16.09 4.75 13.65
N GLY A 111 -17.33 4.53 13.21
CA GLY A 111 -18.16 5.55 12.59
C GLY A 111 -17.76 5.90 11.15
N VAL A 112 -17.11 4.98 10.45
CA VAL A 112 -16.73 5.11 9.02
C VAL A 112 -17.38 3.99 8.23
N THR A 113 -18.29 4.33 7.32
CA THR A 113 -18.74 3.38 6.29
C THR A 113 -17.73 3.46 5.15
N PRO A 114 -16.97 2.37 4.86
CA PRO A 114 -15.97 2.43 3.80
C PRO A 114 -16.64 2.51 2.42
N GLY A 115 -16.19 3.47 1.64
CA GLY A 115 -16.37 3.55 0.19
C GLY A 115 -15.23 2.80 -0.53
N PRO A 116 -14.67 3.36 -1.60
CA PRO A 116 -13.49 2.78 -2.26
C PRO A 116 -12.33 2.65 -1.29
N VAL A 117 -11.71 1.48 -1.27
CA VAL A 117 -10.51 1.19 -0.46
C VAL A 117 -9.29 1.18 -1.38
N VAL A 118 -8.32 2.04 -1.09
CA VAL A 118 -7.11 2.23 -1.87
C VAL A 118 -5.89 1.88 -1.02
N LEU A 119 -5.03 1.01 -1.53
CA LEU A 119 -3.69 0.84 -0.97
C LEU A 119 -2.80 1.98 -1.47
N TRP A 120 -2.13 2.66 -0.55
CA TRP A 120 -1.15 3.69 -0.89
C TRP A 120 0.15 3.42 -0.16
N GLY A 121 1.22 3.18 -0.91
CA GLY A 121 2.52 2.90 -0.31
C GLY A 121 3.67 3.56 -1.04
N ASP A 122 4.78 3.74 -0.33
CA ASP A 122 6.02 4.29 -0.83
C ASP A 122 7.15 3.27 -0.77
N SER A 123 8.00 3.21 -1.79
CA SER A 123 9.18 2.32 -1.84
C SER A 123 8.79 0.86 -1.55
N ALA A 124 9.33 0.26 -0.49
CA ALA A 124 8.94 -1.08 -0.01
C ALA A 124 7.45 -1.19 0.30
N GLY A 125 6.81 -0.12 0.82
CA GLY A 125 5.35 -0.09 1.02
C GLY A 125 4.58 -0.08 -0.29
N GLY A 126 5.09 0.61 -1.31
CA GLY A 126 4.53 0.57 -2.66
C GLY A 126 4.62 -0.82 -3.29
N HIS A 127 5.74 -1.52 -3.08
CA HIS A 127 5.90 -2.93 -3.46
C HIS A 127 4.85 -3.81 -2.78
N LEU A 128 4.70 -3.71 -1.44
CA LEU A 128 3.74 -4.50 -0.68
C LEU A 128 2.29 -4.20 -1.09
N ALA A 129 1.97 -2.92 -1.34
CA ALA A 129 0.66 -2.49 -1.80
C ALA A 129 0.30 -3.11 -3.16
N LEU A 130 1.23 -3.06 -4.13
CA LEU A 130 1.05 -3.69 -5.44
C LEU A 130 0.89 -5.20 -5.32
N LEU A 131 1.79 -5.87 -4.59
CA LEU A 131 1.77 -7.32 -4.47
C LEU A 131 0.51 -7.80 -3.75
N ALA A 132 0.11 -7.16 -2.65
CA ALA A 132 -1.11 -7.49 -1.93
C ALA A 132 -2.36 -7.32 -2.82
N ALA A 133 -2.42 -6.26 -3.64
CA ALA A 133 -3.55 -6.00 -4.52
C ALA A 133 -3.64 -6.99 -5.69
N LEU A 134 -2.50 -7.30 -6.32
CA LEU A 134 -2.44 -8.15 -7.52
C LEU A 134 -2.62 -9.64 -7.21
N THR A 135 -2.27 -10.06 -5.99
CA THR A 135 -2.35 -11.45 -5.57
C THR A 135 -3.49 -11.69 -4.56
N SER A 136 -4.37 -10.69 -4.36
CA SER A 136 -5.59 -10.88 -3.59
C SER A 136 -6.50 -11.86 -4.32
N THR A 137 -6.76 -12.99 -3.71
CA THR A 137 -7.80 -13.90 -4.16
C THR A 137 -9.15 -13.27 -3.82
N GLY A 138 -9.69 -12.48 -4.75
CA GLY A 138 -11.09 -12.10 -4.68
C GLY A 138 -11.90 -13.38 -4.74
N ALA A 139 -12.68 -13.70 -3.72
CA ALA A 139 -13.81 -14.56 -3.90
C ALA A 139 -14.62 -13.94 -5.05
N THR A 140 -14.61 -14.55 -6.21
CA THR A 140 -15.55 -14.25 -7.30
C THR A 140 -16.92 -14.62 -6.74
N SER A 141 -17.57 -13.70 -6.04
CA SER A 141 -18.95 -13.89 -5.65
C SER A 141 -19.85 -13.74 -6.88
N THR A 142 -19.85 -14.79 -7.70
CA THR A 142 -21.07 -15.16 -8.41
C THR A 142 -21.86 -16.04 -7.44
N GLY A 143 -22.55 -15.45 -6.48
CA GLY A 143 -23.40 -16.19 -5.57
C GLY A 143 -23.50 -15.50 -4.21
N ALA A 144 -24.68 -15.03 -3.88
CA ALA A 144 -25.07 -14.74 -2.51
C ALA A 144 -25.09 -16.07 -1.75
N GLY A 145 -24.35 -16.17 -0.66
CA GLY A 145 -24.45 -17.28 0.29
C GLY A 145 -23.12 -17.96 0.58
N ASP A 146 -22.92 -18.13 1.87
CA ASP A 146 -21.99 -19.05 2.53
C ASP A 146 -20.61 -18.48 2.91
N THR A 147 -20.63 -17.51 3.86
CA THR A 147 -19.57 -17.49 4.88
C THR A 147 -20.01 -18.45 5.97
N GLU A 148 -19.39 -19.64 5.99
CA GLU A 148 -19.55 -20.56 7.12
C GLU A 148 -19.07 -19.87 8.41
N PRO A 149 -19.80 -20.00 9.54
CA PRO A 149 -19.34 -19.50 10.83
C PRO A 149 -18.09 -20.27 11.27
N GLY A 150 -16.92 -19.66 11.14
CA GLY A 150 -15.63 -20.28 11.50
C GLY A 150 -14.57 -20.20 10.41
N ASP A 151 -14.87 -19.64 9.24
CA ASP A 151 -13.88 -19.36 8.20
C ASP A 151 -12.99 -18.19 8.64
N THR A 152 -11.81 -18.53 9.18
CA THR A 152 -10.71 -17.59 9.47
C THR A 152 -9.87 -17.32 8.23
N GLY A 153 -10.37 -17.67 7.03
CA GLY A 153 -9.76 -17.31 5.76
C GLY A 153 -9.61 -15.79 5.64
N PRO A 154 -8.69 -15.29 4.81
CA PRO A 154 -8.53 -13.86 4.63
C PRO A 154 -9.85 -13.29 4.13
N GLY A 155 -10.51 -12.44 4.94
CA GLY A 155 -11.72 -11.73 4.57
C GLY A 155 -11.56 -11.00 3.25
N ASN A 156 -12.55 -10.25 2.81
CA ASN A 156 -12.47 -9.50 1.55
C ASN A 156 -11.24 -8.57 1.52
N THR A 157 -10.18 -9.00 0.82
CA THR A 157 -8.90 -8.27 0.67
C THR A 157 -8.84 -7.45 -0.62
N ARG A 158 -9.93 -7.43 -1.41
CA ARG A 158 -10.00 -6.68 -2.65
C ARG A 158 -9.88 -5.18 -2.38
N VAL A 159 -9.12 -4.49 -3.23
CA VAL A 159 -9.01 -3.03 -3.22
C VAL A 159 -9.50 -2.43 -4.53
N ASP A 160 -9.88 -1.16 -4.49
CA ASP A 160 -10.49 -0.46 -5.62
C ASP A 160 -9.45 0.34 -6.42
N GLY A 161 -8.23 0.49 -5.88
CA GLY A 161 -7.10 1.12 -6.55
C GLY A 161 -5.81 0.98 -5.76
N VAL A 162 -4.68 1.25 -6.41
CA VAL A 162 -3.36 1.29 -5.78
C VAL A 162 -2.63 2.57 -6.17
N ILE A 163 -2.04 3.24 -5.19
CA ILE A 163 -1.05 4.30 -5.39
C ILE A 163 0.30 3.76 -4.93
N ALA A 164 1.25 3.71 -5.84
CA ALA A 164 2.59 3.25 -5.54
C ALA A 164 3.61 4.33 -5.90
N TRP A 165 4.24 4.91 -4.88
CA TRP A 165 5.29 5.89 -5.02
C TRP A 165 6.65 5.21 -5.06
N PHE A 166 7.41 5.43 -6.11
CA PHE A 166 8.75 4.86 -6.37
C PHE A 166 8.91 3.41 -5.87
N PRO A 167 7.99 2.51 -6.29
CA PRO A 167 7.98 1.14 -5.80
C PRO A 167 9.09 0.30 -6.41
N VAL A 168 9.55 -0.71 -5.66
CA VAL A 168 10.20 -1.88 -6.25
C VAL A 168 9.11 -2.76 -6.88
N THR A 169 9.28 -3.18 -8.13
CA THR A 169 8.29 -4.00 -8.84
C THR A 169 8.86 -5.33 -9.35
N ASP A 170 10.19 -5.44 -9.41
CA ASP A 170 10.91 -6.61 -9.88
C ASP A 170 12.16 -6.84 -9.04
N LEU A 171 12.10 -7.77 -8.11
CA LEU A 171 13.20 -8.11 -7.20
C LEU A 171 14.36 -8.84 -7.88
N THR A 172 14.16 -9.28 -9.12
CA THR A 172 15.23 -9.94 -9.89
C THR A 172 16.21 -8.96 -10.53
N THR A 173 15.86 -7.66 -10.53
CA THR A 173 16.62 -6.60 -11.24
C THR A 173 17.02 -5.42 -10.36
N VAL A 174 16.84 -5.48 -9.04
CA VAL A 174 17.21 -4.42 -8.09
C VAL A 174 18.33 -4.85 -7.18
N GLY A 175 19.11 -3.86 -6.71
CA GLY A 175 20.22 -4.07 -5.77
C GLY A 175 21.36 -4.90 -6.38
N GLU A 176 22.15 -5.49 -5.49
CA GLU A 176 23.21 -6.46 -5.83
C GLU A 176 22.65 -7.87 -5.62
N PRO A 177 22.21 -8.57 -6.69
CA PRO A 177 21.42 -9.81 -6.57
C PRO A 177 22.10 -10.95 -5.82
N ALA A 178 23.42 -10.91 -5.66
CA ALA A 178 24.20 -11.93 -4.96
C ALA A 178 24.60 -11.54 -3.53
N ASP A 179 24.40 -10.28 -3.11
CA ASP A 179 24.77 -9.81 -1.78
C ASP A 179 23.70 -10.21 -0.73
N PRO A 180 24.07 -10.99 0.32
CA PRO A 180 23.13 -11.41 1.36
C PRO A 180 22.71 -10.28 2.32
N GLU A 181 23.41 -9.14 2.32
CA GLU A 181 23.15 -8.00 3.21
C GLU A 181 22.16 -7.00 2.61
N THR A 182 21.76 -7.20 1.35
CA THR A 182 20.76 -6.33 0.72
C THR A 182 19.41 -6.43 1.42
N ARG A 183 18.61 -5.37 1.33
CA ARG A 183 17.26 -5.35 1.88
C ARG A 183 16.35 -6.39 1.21
N GLU A 184 16.58 -6.67 -0.07
CA GLU A 184 15.91 -7.69 -0.87
C GLU A 184 16.24 -9.11 -0.38
N ALA A 185 17.53 -9.37 -0.11
CA ALA A 185 17.97 -10.65 0.46
C ALA A 185 17.41 -10.87 1.88
N LEU A 186 17.38 -9.84 2.71
CA LEU A 186 16.78 -9.91 4.05
C LEU A 186 15.27 -10.16 3.97
N PHE A 187 14.57 -9.52 3.03
CA PHE A 187 13.13 -9.71 2.81
C PHE A 187 12.80 -11.12 2.33
N LEU A 188 13.55 -11.67 1.37
CA LEU A 188 13.37 -13.01 0.84
C LEU A 188 13.94 -14.10 1.76
N GLY A 189 14.95 -13.74 2.56
CA GLY A 189 15.70 -14.67 3.42
C GLY A 189 16.92 -15.29 2.74
N ALA A 190 17.20 -14.92 1.50
CA ALA A 190 18.39 -15.26 0.74
C ALA A 190 18.59 -14.26 -0.41
N PRO A 191 19.81 -14.11 -0.96
CA PRO A 191 20.05 -13.31 -2.15
C PRO A 191 19.11 -13.68 -3.30
N PRO A 192 18.49 -12.71 -4.00
CA PRO A 192 17.57 -12.98 -5.12
C PRO A 192 18.12 -13.95 -6.17
N SER A 193 19.43 -13.88 -6.46
CA SER A 193 20.10 -14.78 -7.41
C SER A 193 20.14 -16.26 -6.97
N LEU A 194 20.06 -16.53 -5.67
CA LEU A 194 20.03 -17.89 -5.12
C LEU A 194 18.60 -18.45 -4.99
N VAL A 195 17.59 -17.56 -5.02
CA VAL A 195 16.18 -17.92 -4.91
C VAL A 195 15.35 -17.26 -6.03
N PRO A 196 15.70 -17.48 -7.31
CA PRO A 196 15.13 -16.74 -8.43
C PRO A 196 13.61 -16.96 -8.59
N ASP A 197 13.10 -18.13 -8.24
CA ASP A 197 11.66 -18.40 -8.29
C ASP A 197 10.92 -17.62 -7.21
N LEU A 198 11.45 -17.57 -5.98
CA LEU A 198 10.90 -16.80 -4.89
C LEU A 198 10.99 -15.28 -5.18
N ALA A 199 12.10 -14.82 -5.78
CA ALA A 199 12.26 -13.43 -6.19
C ALA A 199 11.22 -13.04 -7.24
N ARG A 200 10.92 -13.92 -8.21
CA ARG A 200 9.84 -13.72 -9.17
C ARG A 200 8.47 -13.73 -8.50
N GLU A 201 8.19 -14.69 -7.65
CA GLU A 201 6.94 -14.77 -6.88
C GLU A 201 6.70 -13.51 -6.05
N ALA A 202 7.73 -12.98 -5.41
CA ALA A 202 7.68 -11.76 -4.62
C ALA A 202 7.73 -10.47 -5.46
N SER A 203 7.71 -10.53 -6.78
CA SER A 203 7.78 -9.37 -7.68
C SER A 203 6.40 -8.99 -8.24
N PRO A 204 5.86 -7.81 -7.94
CA PRO A 204 4.56 -7.37 -8.46
C PRO A 204 4.41 -7.50 -9.97
N ILE A 205 5.47 -7.27 -10.75
CA ILE A 205 5.43 -7.32 -12.21
C ILE A 205 5.05 -8.69 -12.76
N THR A 206 5.27 -9.77 -12.02
CA THR A 206 4.92 -11.13 -12.45
C THR A 206 3.44 -11.48 -12.23
N HIS A 207 2.72 -10.63 -11.52
CA HIS A 207 1.31 -10.85 -11.15
C HIS A 207 0.34 -9.91 -11.87
N VAL A 208 0.79 -9.20 -12.91
CA VAL A 208 -0.06 -8.29 -13.67
C VAL A 208 -1.13 -9.05 -14.45
N HIS A 209 -2.36 -8.55 -14.46
CA HIS A 209 -3.49 -9.17 -15.16
C HIS A 209 -4.59 -8.13 -15.47
N ALA A 210 -5.48 -8.43 -16.43
CA ALA A 210 -6.54 -7.52 -16.86
C ALA A 210 -7.54 -7.12 -15.75
N GLY A 211 -7.74 -8.01 -14.77
CA GLY A 211 -8.63 -7.77 -13.63
C GLY A 211 -8.00 -7.03 -12.46
N ALA A 212 -6.75 -6.57 -12.60
CA ALA A 212 -6.07 -5.78 -11.57
C ALA A 212 -6.82 -4.46 -11.31
N PRO A 213 -6.83 -3.96 -10.06
CA PRO A 213 -7.34 -2.63 -9.79
C PRO A 213 -6.52 -1.57 -10.54
N PRO A 214 -7.08 -0.40 -10.86
CA PRO A 214 -6.32 0.69 -11.46
C PRO A 214 -5.16 1.11 -10.55
N VAL A 215 -4.00 1.37 -11.16
CA VAL A 215 -2.76 1.70 -10.47
C VAL A 215 -2.28 3.10 -10.88
N LEU A 216 -2.01 3.95 -9.89
CA LEU A 216 -1.24 5.19 -10.06
C LEU A 216 0.20 4.95 -9.57
N LEU A 217 1.16 5.05 -10.49
CA LEU A 217 2.59 5.04 -10.18
C LEU A 217 3.13 6.46 -10.29
N MET A 218 3.87 6.89 -9.27
CA MET A 218 4.60 8.16 -9.31
C MET A 218 6.05 7.89 -8.92
N HIS A 219 7.01 8.38 -9.71
CA HIS A 219 8.42 8.07 -9.52
C HIS A 219 9.30 9.26 -9.89
N GLY A 220 10.31 9.56 -9.11
CA GLY A 220 11.31 10.55 -9.46
C GLY A 220 12.19 10.05 -10.63
N ASP A 221 12.39 10.87 -11.65
CA ASP A 221 13.21 10.48 -12.82
C ASP A 221 14.70 10.40 -12.52
N SER A 222 15.12 10.97 -11.39
CA SER A 222 16.51 10.98 -10.90
C SER A 222 16.73 10.02 -9.71
N ASP A 223 15.83 9.06 -9.48
CA ASP A 223 15.92 8.09 -8.40
C ASP A 223 17.02 7.05 -8.67
N ALA A 224 18.12 7.17 -7.92
CA ALA A 224 19.23 6.24 -7.99
C ALA A 224 19.13 5.05 -7.00
N LEU A 225 18.20 5.12 -6.04
CA LEU A 225 18.01 4.06 -5.05
C LEU A 225 17.09 2.94 -5.55
N VAL A 226 15.99 3.33 -6.17
CA VAL A 226 15.08 2.46 -6.90
C VAL A 226 14.95 3.05 -8.31
N PRO A 227 15.58 2.46 -9.34
CA PRO A 227 15.54 3.05 -10.67
C PRO A 227 14.11 3.22 -11.21
N PRO A 228 13.77 4.37 -11.85
CA PRO A 228 12.41 4.62 -12.38
C PRO A 228 11.97 3.62 -13.45
N ASP A 229 12.91 2.84 -13.98
CA ASP A 229 12.61 1.69 -14.87
C ASP A 229 11.72 0.65 -14.18
N GLN A 230 11.80 0.49 -12.87
CA GLN A 230 10.89 -0.36 -12.10
C GLN A 230 9.42 0.01 -12.35
N SER A 231 9.06 1.27 -12.20
CA SER A 231 7.71 1.75 -12.47
C SER A 231 7.35 1.74 -13.95
N THR A 232 8.29 2.06 -14.83
CA THR A 232 8.05 2.11 -16.27
C THR A 232 7.75 0.73 -16.83
N ARG A 233 8.55 -0.27 -16.46
CA ARG A 233 8.35 -1.68 -16.87
C ARG A 233 7.04 -2.24 -16.32
N PHE A 234 6.75 -1.99 -15.06
CA PHE A 234 5.51 -2.42 -14.44
C PHE A 234 4.28 -1.80 -15.13
N ALA A 235 4.27 -0.48 -15.33
CA ALA A 235 3.15 0.19 -16.00
C ALA A 235 2.90 -0.34 -17.39
N ARG A 236 3.97 -0.61 -18.15
CA ARG A 236 3.89 -1.24 -19.47
C ARG A 236 3.30 -2.65 -19.36
N ALA A 237 3.87 -3.51 -18.52
CA ALA A 237 3.43 -4.88 -18.35
C ALA A 237 1.95 -4.97 -17.94
N LEU A 238 1.49 -4.09 -17.02
CA LEU A 238 0.09 -4.06 -16.61
C LEU A 238 -0.84 -3.64 -17.76
N ARG A 239 -0.46 -2.64 -18.54
CA ARG A 239 -1.23 -2.22 -19.73
C ARG A 239 -1.25 -3.31 -20.80
N ASP A 240 -0.12 -3.95 -21.07
CA ASP A 240 0.00 -5.06 -22.06
C ASP A 240 -0.88 -6.27 -21.62
N ALA A 241 -1.06 -6.48 -20.32
CA ALA A 241 -1.98 -7.47 -19.76
C ALA A 241 -3.47 -7.03 -19.76
N GLY A 242 -3.78 -5.84 -20.27
CA GLY A 242 -5.16 -5.29 -20.32
C GLY A 242 -5.62 -4.58 -19.05
N GLY A 243 -4.73 -4.34 -18.10
CA GLY A 243 -5.02 -3.57 -16.88
C GLY A 243 -4.85 -2.06 -17.08
N THR A 244 -5.18 -1.30 -16.05
CA THR A 244 -5.11 0.16 -16.05
C THR A 244 -3.96 0.66 -15.18
N ALA A 245 -2.97 1.33 -15.77
CA ALA A 245 -1.88 1.98 -15.09
C ALA A 245 -1.72 3.43 -15.55
N THR A 246 -1.62 4.35 -14.60
CA THR A 246 -1.14 5.72 -14.84
C THR A 246 0.27 5.83 -14.29
N LEU A 247 1.22 6.27 -15.08
CA LEU A 247 2.59 6.51 -14.67
C LEU A 247 2.90 8.00 -14.81
N GLU A 248 3.42 8.58 -13.74
CA GLU A 248 3.95 9.94 -13.72
C GLU A 248 5.41 9.91 -13.26
N LEU A 249 6.32 10.36 -14.12
CA LEU A 249 7.71 10.61 -13.76
C LEU A 249 7.82 12.07 -13.31
N VAL A 250 8.36 12.28 -12.10
CA VAL A 250 8.53 13.60 -11.51
C VAL A 250 9.92 14.13 -11.82
N PRO A 251 10.04 15.20 -12.65
CA PRO A 251 11.33 15.69 -13.11
C PRO A 251 12.23 16.16 -11.96
N GLY A 252 13.50 15.75 -11.97
CA GLY A 252 14.52 16.13 -11.01
C GLY A 252 14.35 15.55 -9.61
N ALA A 253 13.27 14.82 -9.36
CA ALA A 253 13.06 14.17 -8.07
C ALA A 253 13.87 12.89 -7.97
N SER A 254 14.48 12.68 -6.80
CA SER A 254 15.11 11.44 -6.38
C SER A 254 14.17 10.63 -5.48
N HIS A 255 14.69 9.59 -4.83
CA HIS A 255 13.94 8.82 -3.84
C HIS A 255 13.46 9.71 -2.70
N PHE A 256 12.32 9.40 -2.09
CA PHE A 256 11.68 10.20 -1.02
C PHE A 256 11.21 11.59 -1.45
N TRP A 257 11.13 11.88 -2.73
CA TRP A 257 10.80 13.17 -3.33
C TRP A 257 11.87 14.25 -3.13
N ASP A 258 13.10 13.85 -2.78
CA ASP A 258 14.20 14.79 -2.70
C ASP A 258 14.44 15.44 -4.07
N GLY A 259 14.52 16.78 -4.09
CA GLY A 259 14.67 17.56 -5.33
C GLY A 259 13.36 17.78 -6.11
N ALA A 260 12.23 17.23 -5.67
CA ALA A 260 10.94 17.51 -6.30
C ALA A 260 10.55 19.00 -6.11
N ALA A 261 10.17 19.65 -7.20
CA ALA A 261 9.77 21.08 -7.16
C ALA A 261 8.41 21.29 -6.48
N ASP A 262 7.52 20.30 -6.47
CA ASP A 262 6.13 20.43 -5.99
C ASP A 262 5.65 19.13 -5.31
N VAL A 263 6.11 18.86 -4.10
CA VAL A 263 5.64 17.74 -3.28
C VAL A 263 4.13 17.86 -2.95
N PRO A 264 3.60 19.03 -2.59
CA PRO A 264 2.15 19.18 -2.41
C PRO A 264 1.32 18.81 -3.64
N GLY A 265 1.80 19.13 -4.84
CA GLY A 265 1.14 18.73 -6.08
C GLY A 265 1.16 17.20 -6.32
N ILE A 266 2.24 16.52 -5.94
CA ILE A 266 2.31 15.04 -5.95
C ILE A 266 1.20 14.44 -5.07
N VAL A 267 1.06 14.96 -3.85
CA VAL A 267 0.00 14.56 -2.92
C VAL A 267 -1.38 14.86 -3.50
N ALA A 268 -1.58 16.07 -4.06
CA ALA A 268 -2.86 16.48 -4.63
C ALA A 268 -3.31 15.56 -5.78
N ARG A 269 -2.38 15.14 -6.66
CA ARG A 269 -2.67 14.19 -7.75
C ARG A 269 -3.04 12.81 -7.20
N SER A 270 -2.35 12.35 -6.16
CA SER A 270 -2.67 11.09 -5.48
C SER A 270 -4.07 11.15 -4.84
N VAL A 271 -4.41 12.25 -4.16
CA VAL A 271 -5.76 12.50 -3.63
C VAL A 271 -6.81 12.53 -4.76
N GLY A 272 -6.47 13.17 -5.88
CA GLY A 272 -7.32 13.18 -7.08
C GLY A 272 -7.64 11.77 -7.60
N PHE A 273 -6.62 10.89 -7.62
CA PHE A 273 -6.82 9.49 -7.97
C PHE A 273 -7.76 8.77 -7.00
N VAL A 274 -7.59 8.92 -5.68
CA VAL A 274 -8.50 8.32 -4.70
C VAL A 274 -9.95 8.78 -4.94
N ARG A 275 -10.15 10.08 -5.20
CA ARG A 275 -11.49 10.65 -5.44
C ARG A 275 -12.11 10.16 -6.75
N SER A 276 -11.32 9.90 -7.78
CA SER A 276 -11.80 9.42 -9.07
C SER A 276 -12.39 8.00 -9.01
N LEU A 277 -12.08 7.25 -7.96
CA LEU A 277 -12.61 5.91 -7.71
C LEU A 277 -13.95 5.93 -6.95
N ALA A 278 -14.32 7.07 -6.34
CA ALA A 278 -15.60 7.22 -5.71
C ALA A 278 -16.72 7.32 -6.78
N PRO A 279 -17.89 6.68 -6.55
CA PRO A 279 -19.02 6.88 -7.44
C PRO A 279 -19.38 8.38 -7.49
N ALA A 280 -19.78 8.85 -8.67
CA ALA A 280 -20.26 10.21 -8.80
C ALA A 280 -21.41 10.47 -7.78
N PRO A 281 -21.46 11.64 -7.14
CA PRO A 281 -22.58 11.96 -6.28
C PRO A 281 -23.87 11.90 -7.09
N VAL A 282 -24.87 11.17 -6.53
CA VAL A 282 -26.21 11.04 -7.12
C VAL A 282 -26.97 12.35 -6.96
#